data_0009dc98adee04231d55d6c71365df77
#
_entry.id   0009dc98adee04231d55d6c71365df77
#
_cell.length_a   1.000
_cell.length_b   1.000
_cell.length_c   1.000
_cell.angle_alpha   90.00
_cell.angle_beta   90.00
_cell.angle_gamma   90.00
#
_symmetry.space_group_name_H-M   'P 1'
#
loop_
_entity.id
_entity.type
_entity.pdbx_description
1 polymer ?
#
loop_
_entity_poly.entity_id
_entity_poly.type
_entity_poly.pdbx_seq_one_letter_code
_entity_poly.pdbx_strand_id
1 'polypeptide(L)'
;MTAMLNIKDLRAYYGQVQALHGMEFALNEGSVTTLLGANGAGKTTTLRAICNMVRSTGSIEFDGAPLGNRSTENIVRLGIAHVPQGRGTFTTMTVEENLQLGAITRKDSKGVVADIERMYDHFPVLKQRHTQQAGTLSGGEQQMLAVARALMLRPRLMLLDEPSFGLAPLIVRDLFKILGKINRDDKVTILVVEQNAQLALELADTAYVIETGRIVMSGKAADIANNEDVRKSYLGY
;
A
#
# COMPACT_ATOMS: atom_id res chain seq x y z
N MET A 1 16.69 -11.52 9.37
CA MET A 1 15.58 -11.58 8.39
C MET A 1 16.06 -10.91 7.12
N THR A 2 15.82 -11.52 5.98
CA THR A 2 16.25 -10.94 4.68
C THR A 2 15.27 -9.86 4.28
N ALA A 3 15.77 -8.69 3.88
CA ALA A 3 14.91 -7.60 3.40
C ALA A 3 14.29 -8.01 2.06
N MET A 4 12.96 -7.96 1.94
CA MET A 4 12.22 -8.19 0.69
C MET A 4 12.36 -6.99 -0.26
N LEU A 5 12.23 -5.77 0.28
CA LEU A 5 12.49 -4.52 -0.44
C LEU A 5 13.62 -3.78 0.25
N ASN A 6 14.62 -3.35 -0.50
CA ASN A 6 15.73 -2.56 0.01
C ASN A 6 15.91 -1.32 -0.84
N ILE A 7 15.90 -0.16 -0.21
CA ILE A 7 15.99 1.15 -0.87
C ILE A 7 17.21 1.88 -0.33
N LYS A 8 18.09 2.36 -1.23
CA LYS A 8 19.30 3.09 -0.89
C LYS A 8 19.45 4.34 -1.75
N ASP A 9 19.72 5.47 -1.10
CA ASP A 9 19.91 6.80 -1.71
C ASP A 9 18.82 7.14 -2.75
N LEU A 10 17.56 6.80 -2.45
CA LEU A 10 16.46 7.04 -3.38
C LEU A 10 16.19 8.55 -3.51
N ARG A 11 16.32 9.05 -4.74
CA ARG A 11 15.98 10.41 -5.14
C ARG A 11 14.94 10.34 -6.24
N ALA A 12 13.91 11.18 -6.20
CA ALA A 12 12.86 11.21 -7.21
C ALA A 12 12.55 12.64 -7.64
N TYR A 13 12.13 12.78 -8.90
CA TYR A 13 12.01 14.08 -9.55
C TYR A 13 10.72 14.19 -10.37
N TYR A 14 10.04 15.34 -10.26
CA TYR A 14 8.98 15.78 -11.17
C TYR A 14 9.53 16.93 -12.03
N GLY A 15 9.90 16.64 -13.28
CA GLY A 15 10.63 17.58 -14.12
C GLY A 15 11.96 17.99 -13.47
N GLN A 16 12.11 19.26 -13.12
CA GLN A 16 13.29 19.80 -12.42
C GLN A 16 13.16 19.81 -10.91
N VAL A 17 11.96 19.54 -10.37
CA VAL A 17 11.73 19.57 -8.92
C VAL A 17 12.10 18.23 -8.32
N GLN A 18 13.06 18.23 -7.39
CA GLN A 18 13.41 17.05 -6.61
C GLN A 18 12.45 16.92 -5.43
N ALA A 19 11.77 15.76 -5.32
CA ALA A 19 10.80 15.46 -4.28
C ALA A 19 11.33 14.49 -3.20
N LEU A 20 12.30 13.63 -3.54
CA LEU A 20 12.96 12.73 -2.58
C LEU A 20 14.47 13.00 -2.58
N HIS A 21 15.08 13.01 -1.40
CA HIS A 21 16.43 13.52 -1.17
C HIS A 21 17.37 12.48 -0.53
N GLY A 22 17.46 11.28 -1.12
CA GLY A 22 18.35 10.22 -0.63
C GLY A 22 17.73 9.42 0.51
N MET A 23 16.55 8.86 0.29
CA MET A 23 15.87 8.01 1.27
C MET A 23 16.50 6.62 1.33
N GLU A 24 16.62 6.09 2.55
CA GLU A 24 17.11 4.75 2.82
C GLU A 24 16.17 4.03 3.78
N PHE A 25 15.61 2.90 3.36
CA PHE A 25 14.79 2.05 4.21
C PHE A 25 14.63 0.65 3.62
N ALA A 26 14.19 -0.29 4.46
CA ALA A 26 13.97 -1.66 4.06
C ALA A 26 12.66 -2.21 4.61
N LEU A 27 12.08 -3.18 3.89
CA LEU A 27 10.89 -3.93 4.29
C LEU A 27 11.27 -5.40 4.45
N ASN A 28 10.96 -5.99 5.59
CA ASN A 28 11.13 -7.41 5.81
C ASN A 28 9.95 -8.20 5.23
N GLU A 29 10.22 -9.40 4.74
CA GLU A 29 9.19 -10.29 4.21
C GLU A 29 8.13 -10.61 5.29
N GLY A 30 6.85 -10.54 4.91
CA GLY A 30 5.71 -10.81 5.79
C GLY A 30 5.48 -9.77 6.88
N SER A 31 6.22 -8.64 6.90
CA SER A 31 5.99 -7.55 7.87
C SER A 31 5.05 -6.48 7.32
N VAL A 32 4.50 -5.71 8.25
CA VAL A 32 3.82 -4.44 7.94
C VAL A 32 4.75 -3.29 8.30
N THR A 33 5.01 -2.42 7.33
CA THR A 33 5.79 -1.20 7.52
C THR A 33 4.92 0.01 7.23
N THR A 34 5.03 1.05 8.04
CA THR A 34 4.37 2.33 7.75
C THR A 34 5.39 3.43 7.46
N LEU A 35 5.06 4.30 6.49
CA LEU A 35 5.77 5.53 6.20
C LEU A 35 4.85 6.71 6.53
N LEU A 36 5.13 7.39 7.62
CA LEU A 36 4.34 8.49 8.17
C LEU A 36 4.89 9.83 7.73
N GLY A 37 4.01 10.79 7.47
CA GLY A 37 4.44 12.16 7.14
C GLY A 37 3.28 13.05 6.75
N ALA A 38 3.48 14.35 6.81
CA ALA A 38 2.50 15.34 6.38
C ALA A 38 2.23 15.29 4.87
N ASN A 39 1.19 15.99 4.42
CA ASN A 39 0.93 16.15 2.99
C ASN A 39 2.12 16.86 2.32
N GLY A 40 2.54 16.34 1.15
CA GLY A 40 3.71 16.86 0.44
C GLY A 40 5.05 16.35 0.95
N ALA A 41 5.12 15.54 2.02
CA ALA A 41 6.39 15.02 2.55
C ALA A 41 7.13 14.05 1.61
N GLY A 42 6.45 13.50 0.57
CA GLY A 42 7.06 12.58 -0.40
C GLY A 42 6.52 11.14 -0.34
N LYS A 43 5.49 10.86 0.46
CA LYS A 43 4.90 9.53 0.65
C LYS A 43 4.47 8.86 -0.67
N THR A 44 3.53 9.47 -1.39
CA THR A 44 3.07 9.00 -2.72
C THR A 44 4.22 8.90 -3.72
N THR A 45 5.17 9.85 -3.68
CA THR A 45 6.34 9.85 -4.56
C THR A 45 7.21 8.62 -4.32
N THR A 46 7.36 8.19 -3.06
CA THR A 46 8.08 6.97 -2.70
C THR A 46 7.43 5.73 -3.33
N LEU A 47 6.10 5.58 -3.22
CA LEU A 47 5.38 4.46 -3.84
C LEU A 47 5.48 4.49 -5.38
N ARG A 48 5.35 5.68 -5.97
CA ARG A 48 5.53 5.86 -7.42
C ARG A 48 6.94 5.53 -7.89
N ALA A 49 7.98 5.86 -7.11
CA ALA A 49 9.35 5.50 -7.43
C ALA A 49 9.56 3.98 -7.38
N ILE A 50 9.02 3.27 -6.38
CA ILE A 50 9.05 1.80 -6.30
C ILE A 50 8.39 1.17 -7.54
N CYS A 51 7.28 1.75 -8.01
CA CYS A 51 6.55 1.29 -9.20
C CYS A 51 7.15 1.80 -10.53
N ASN A 52 8.28 2.51 -10.50
CA ASN A 52 8.92 3.15 -11.65
C ASN A 52 7.97 4.07 -12.46
N MET A 53 7.09 4.79 -11.73
CA MET A 53 6.11 5.74 -12.29
C MET A 53 6.59 7.19 -12.24
N VAL A 54 7.79 7.43 -11.70
CA VAL A 54 8.44 8.74 -11.62
C VAL A 54 9.94 8.58 -11.84
N ARG A 55 10.58 9.59 -12.44
CA ARG A 55 12.03 9.57 -12.62
C ARG A 55 12.72 9.50 -11.25
N SER A 56 13.56 8.49 -11.05
CA SER A 56 14.29 8.28 -9.82
C SER A 56 15.74 7.85 -10.06
N THR A 57 16.58 8.04 -9.05
CA THR A 57 17.97 7.56 -8.97
C THR A 57 18.19 6.91 -7.62
N GLY A 58 19.32 6.25 -7.42
CA GLY A 58 19.57 5.39 -6.27
C GLY A 58 19.28 3.94 -6.59
N SER A 59 19.20 3.09 -5.58
CA SER A 59 18.93 1.65 -5.74
C SER A 59 17.61 1.27 -5.10
N ILE A 60 16.79 0.53 -5.84
CA ILE A 60 15.58 -0.15 -5.33
C ILE A 60 15.74 -1.62 -5.72
N GLU A 61 15.85 -2.49 -4.74
CA GLU A 61 15.96 -3.94 -4.91
C GLU A 61 14.76 -4.63 -4.29
N PHE A 62 14.15 -5.54 -5.04
CA PHE A 62 13.08 -6.39 -4.59
C PHE A 62 13.54 -7.85 -4.68
N ASP A 63 13.52 -8.55 -3.54
CA ASP A 63 13.99 -9.93 -3.44
C ASP A 63 15.42 -10.11 -3.97
N GLY A 64 16.30 -9.15 -3.63
CA GLY A 64 17.71 -9.13 -4.06
C GLY A 64 17.93 -8.76 -5.54
N ALA A 65 16.87 -8.51 -6.32
CA ALA A 65 16.96 -8.12 -7.72
C ALA A 65 16.61 -6.63 -7.93
N PRO A 66 17.37 -5.88 -8.74
CA PRO A 66 17.10 -4.48 -8.99
C PRO A 66 15.78 -4.28 -9.75
N LEU A 67 14.97 -3.33 -9.28
CA LEU A 67 13.74 -2.89 -9.96
C LEU A 67 13.99 -1.87 -11.06
N GLY A 68 15.11 -1.16 -11.02
CA GLY A 68 15.44 -0.07 -11.94
C GLY A 68 15.26 -0.46 -13.41
N ASN A 69 14.79 0.46 -14.25
CA ASN A 69 14.51 0.29 -15.69
C ASN A 69 13.45 -0.77 -16.06
N ARG A 70 12.76 -1.39 -15.10
CA ARG A 70 11.61 -2.27 -15.38
C ARG A 70 10.37 -1.43 -15.65
N SER A 71 9.54 -1.85 -16.61
CA SER A 71 8.22 -1.22 -16.79
C SER A 71 7.32 -1.52 -15.60
N THR A 72 6.33 -0.65 -15.34
CA THR A 72 5.34 -0.84 -14.27
C THR A 72 4.65 -2.21 -14.37
N GLU A 73 4.33 -2.67 -15.58
CA GLU A 73 3.72 -3.99 -15.82
C GLU A 73 4.65 -5.14 -15.39
N ASN A 74 5.94 -5.01 -15.62
CA ASN A 74 6.91 -6.01 -15.17
C ASN A 74 7.07 -6.00 -13.64
N ILE A 75 6.97 -4.83 -13.00
CA ILE A 75 6.97 -4.71 -11.54
C ILE A 75 5.73 -5.41 -10.95
N VAL A 76 4.55 -5.21 -11.54
CA VAL A 76 3.32 -5.93 -11.14
C VAL A 76 3.49 -7.43 -11.26
N ARG A 77 4.11 -7.93 -12.35
CA ARG A 77 4.36 -9.38 -12.55
C ARG A 77 5.34 -9.99 -11.54
N LEU A 78 6.15 -9.17 -10.86
CA LEU A 78 6.98 -9.64 -9.75
C LEU A 78 6.17 -9.84 -8.45
N GLY A 79 4.89 -9.47 -8.44
CA GLY A 79 4.01 -9.57 -7.27
C GLY A 79 4.00 -8.31 -6.41
N ILE A 80 4.25 -7.13 -6.99
CA ILE A 80 4.09 -5.85 -6.31
C ILE A 80 2.76 -5.24 -6.75
N ALA A 81 1.80 -5.11 -5.82
CA ALA A 81 0.52 -4.46 -6.05
C ALA A 81 0.53 -3.04 -5.45
N HIS A 82 -0.09 -2.09 -6.15
CA HIS A 82 -0.23 -0.71 -5.68
C HIS A 82 -1.70 -0.31 -5.66
N VAL A 83 -2.17 0.13 -4.50
CA VAL A 83 -3.47 0.77 -4.30
C VAL A 83 -3.21 2.27 -4.15
N PRO A 84 -3.51 3.08 -5.18
CA PRO A 84 -3.24 4.51 -5.16
C PRO A 84 -4.23 5.26 -4.28
N GLN A 85 -3.85 6.45 -3.82
CA GLN A 85 -4.80 7.40 -3.23
C GLN A 85 -5.97 7.67 -4.20
N GLY A 86 -7.20 7.74 -3.69
CA GLY A 86 -8.38 7.93 -4.52
C GLY A 86 -8.92 6.63 -5.14
N ARG A 87 -8.51 5.46 -4.60
CA ARG A 87 -9.08 4.12 -4.83
C ARG A 87 -8.74 3.48 -6.18
N GLY A 88 -8.78 4.24 -7.28
CA GLY A 88 -8.45 3.74 -8.63
C GLY A 88 -9.36 2.61 -9.12
N THR A 89 -10.60 2.49 -8.63
CA THR A 89 -11.58 1.50 -9.11
C THR A 89 -12.07 1.85 -10.51
N PHE A 90 -12.41 0.84 -11.30
CA PHE A 90 -13.06 1.02 -12.60
C PHE A 90 -14.55 1.22 -12.39
N THR A 91 -14.99 2.47 -12.34
CA THR A 91 -16.32 2.89 -11.90
C THR A 91 -17.47 2.39 -12.76
N THR A 92 -17.24 2.16 -14.04
CA THR A 92 -18.23 1.65 -15.01
C THR A 92 -18.33 0.11 -15.01
N MET A 93 -17.39 -0.58 -14.38
CA MET A 93 -17.39 -2.04 -14.22
C MET A 93 -18.08 -2.44 -12.92
N THR A 94 -18.62 -3.63 -12.87
CA THR A 94 -19.18 -4.22 -11.65
C THR A 94 -18.08 -4.52 -10.62
N VAL A 95 -18.47 -4.80 -9.38
CA VAL A 95 -17.55 -5.27 -8.33
C VAL A 95 -16.81 -6.52 -8.78
N GLU A 96 -17.53 -7.53 -9.30
CA GLU A 96 -16.92 -8.78 -9.74
C GLU A 96 -15.96 -8.60 -10.92
N GLU A 97 -16.31 -7.79 -11.91
CA GLU A 97 -15.42 -7.46 -13.03
C GLU A 97 -14.15 -6.73 -12.57
N ASN A 98 -14.25 -5.85 -11.58
CA ASN A 98 -13.08 -5.23 -10.96
C ASN A 98 -12.16 -6.28 -10.31
N LEU A 99 -12.72 -7.26 -9.58
CA LEU A 99 -11.95 -8.34 -8.97
C LEU A 99 -11.29 -9.22 -10.05
N GLN A 100 -12.01 -9.61 -11.08
CA GLN A 100 -11.47 -10.40 -12.20
C GLN A 100 -10.32 -9.67 -12.89
N LEU A 101 -10.44 -8.36 -13.10
CA LEU A 101 -9.39 -7.54 -13.69
C LEU A 101 -8.12 -7.51 -12.81
N GLY A 102 -8.25 -7.57 -11.49
CA GLY A 102 -7.11 -7.69 -10.56
C GLY A 102 -6.27 -8.95 -10.80
N ALA A 103 -6.86 -10.00 -11.37
CA ALA A 103 -6.19 -11.26 -11.70
C ALA A 103 -5.71 -11.35 -13.17
N ILE A 104 -5.73 -10.25 -13.94
CA ILE A 104 -5.47 -10.27 -15.40
C ILE A 104 -4.10 -10.87 -15.79
N THR A 105 -3.11 -10.81 -14.92
CA THR A 105 -1.77 -11.37 -15.17
C THR A 105 -1.68 -12.86 -14.87
N ARG A 106 -2.74 -13.45 -14.26
CA ARG A 106 -2.78 -14.85 -13.83
C ARG A 106 -3.32 -15.77 -14.93
N LYS A 107 -2.91 -17.05 -14.87
CA LYS A 107 -3.33 -18.08 -15.82
C LYS A 107 -4.15 -19.20 -15.16
N ASP A 108 -4.28 -19.18 -13.82
CA ASP A 108 -4.96 -20.20 -13.02
C ASP A 108 -6.44 -19.85 -12.80
N SER A 109 -7.28 -20.00 -13.79
CA SER A 109 -8.69 -19.61 -13.75
C SER A 109 -9.46 -20.20 -12.55
N LYS A 110 -9.21 -21.45 -12.16
CA LYS A 110 -9.82 -22.05 -10.96
C LYS A 110 -9.37 -21.37 -9.69
N GLY A 111 -8.10 -20.97 -9.59
CA GLY A 111 -7.57 -20.21 -8.47
C GLY A 111 -8.15 -18.79 -8.40
N VAL A 112 -8.42 -18.16 -9.55
CA VAL A 112 -9.07 -16.84 -9.60
C VAL A 112 -10.47 -16.90 -9.01
N VAL A 113 -11.29 -17.92 -9.37
CA VAL A 113 -12.64 -18.10 -8.81
C VAL A 113 -12.57 -18.29 -7.28
N ALA A 114 -11.67 -19.15 -6.80
CA ALA A 114 -11.49 -19.37 -5.36
C ALA A 114 -11.06 -18.09 -4.62
N ASP A 115 -10.19 -17.27 -5.24
CA ASP A 115 -9.77 -16.01 -4.64
C ASP A 115 -10.87 -14.94 -4.64
N ILE A 116 -11.78 -14.92 -5.62
CA ILE A 116 -12.96 -14.04 -5.56
C ILE A 116 -13.80 -14.37 -4.33
N GLU A 117 -14.09 -15.67 -4.07
CA GLU A 117 -14.83 -16.07 -2.86
C GLU A 117 -14.07 -15.67 -1.59
N ARG A 118 -12.73 -15.84 -1.55
CA ARG A 118 -11.91 -15.39 -0.44
C ARG A 118 -11.98 -13.86 -0.24
N MET A 119 -12.03 -13.07 -1.32
CA MET A 119 -12.24 -11.62 -1.20
C MET A 119 -13.62 -11.30 -0.62
N TYR A 120 -14.64 -12.07 -0.95
CA TYR A 120 -15.96 -11.92 -0.36
C TYR A 120 -16.00 -12.30 1.12
N ASP A 121 -15.16 -13.24 1.57
CA ASP A 121 -15.00 -13.56 3.01
C ASP A 121 -14.29 -12.43 3.79
N HIS A 122 -13.31 -11.76 3.17
CA HIS A 122 -12.66 -10.61 3.77
C HIS A 122 -13.55 -9.35 3.75
N PHE A 123 -14.33 -9.17 2.69
CA PHE A 123 -15.18 -8.01 2.42
C PHE A 123 -16.61 -8.42 2.08
N PRO A 124 -17.43 -8.86 3.06
CA PRO A 124 -18.78 -9.40 2.81
C PRO A 124 -19.71 -8.45 2.05
N VAL A 125 -19.51 -7.13 2.21
CA VAL A 125 -20.28 -6.12 1.48
C VAL A 125 -20.06 -6.21 -0.04
N LEU A 126 -18.87 -6.61 -0.49
CA LEU A 126 -18.58 -6.79 -1.92
C LEU A 126 -19.35 -7.97 -2.50
N LYS A 127 -19.55 -9.05 -1.71
CA LYS A 127 -20.40 -10.19 -2.11
C LYS A 127 -21.84 -9.78 -2.34
N GLN A 128 -22.39 -8.99 -1.39
CA GLN A 128 -23.77 -8.49 -1.48
C GLN A 128 -24.00 -7.59 -2.69
N ARG A 129 -22.94 -6.97 -3.20
CA ARG A 129 -22.98 -5.98 -4.29
C ARG A 129 -22.20 -6.41 -5.53
N HIS A 130 -21.95 -7.72 -5.72
CA HIS A 130 -21.03 -8.21 -6.75
C HIS A 130 -21.40 -7.81 -8.18
N THR A 131 -22.71 -7.67 -8.48
CA THR A 131 -23.21 -7.22 -9.79
C THR A 131 -23.39 -5.70 -9.89
N GLN A 132 -23.18 -4.96 -8.78
CA GLN A 132 -23.35 -3.52 -8.76
C GLN A 132 -22.15 -2.82 -9.39
N GLN A 133 -22.38 -1.73 -10.14
CA GLN A 133 -21.31 -0.90 -10.69
C GLN A 133 -20.50 -0.24 -9.56
N ALA A 134 -19.17 -0.33 -9.64
CA ALA A 134 -18.27 0.18 -8.61
C ALA A 134 -18.41 1.68 -8.35
N GLY A 135 -18.78 2.46 -9.37
CA GLY A 135 -19.01 3.90 -9.23
C GLY A 135 -20.19 4.27 -8.33
N THR A 136 -21.12 3.34 -8.08
CA THR A 136 -22.31 3.58 -7.23
C THR A 136 -22.11 3.13 -5.77
N LEU A 137 -20.94 2.54 -5.46
CA LEU A 137 -20.56 2.16 -4.11
C LEU A 137 -20.21 3.40 -3.27
N SER A 138 -20.40 3.29 -1.95
CA SER A 138 -19.85 4.28 -1.01
C SER A 138 -18.34 4.37 -1.09
N GLY A 139 -17.76 5.46 -0.59
CA GLY A 139 -16.32 5.65 -0.60
C GLY A 139 -15.55 4.54 0.12
N GLY A 140 -16.07 4.02 1.22
CA GLY A 140 -15.47 2.91 1.96
C GLY A 140 -15.54 1.60 1.20
N GLU A 141 -16.67 1.30 0.56
CA GLU A 141 -16.84 0.10 -0.26
C GLU A 141 -15.93 0.13 -1.49
N GLN A 142 -15.75 1.30 -2.13
CA GLN A 142 -14.79 1.46 -3.22
C GLN A 142 -13.35 1.24 -2.75
N GLN A 143 -12.99 1.68 -1.53
CA GLN A 143 -11.66 1.43 -0.98
C GLN A 143 -11.45 -0.06 -0.69
N MET A 144 -12.44 -0.74 -0.10
CA MET A 144 -12.42 -2.19 0.10
C MET A 144 -12.26 -2.93 -1.24
N LEU A 145 -13.00 -2.50 -2.28
CA LEU A 145 -12.86 -3.06 -3.62
C LEU A 145 -11.46 -2.84 -4.22
N ALA A 146 -10.87 -1.66 -4.04
CA ALA A 146 -9.52 -1.38 -4.52
C ALA A 146 -8.47 -2.29 -3.87
N VAL A 147 -8.57 -2.51 -2.56
CA VAL A 147 -7.70 -3.45 -1.81
C VAL A 147 -7.96 -4.89 -2.24
N ALA A 148 -9.21 -5.32 -2.33
CA ALA A 148 -9.58 -6.66 -2.78
C ALA A 148 -9.06 -6.94 -4.20
N ARG A 149 -9.21 -5.99 -5.12
CA ARG A 149 -8.68 -6.10 -6.49
C ARG A 149 -7.15 -6.24 -6.50
N ALA A 150 -6.43 -5.50 -5.65
CA ALA A 150 -4.98 -5.64 -5.54
C ALA A 150 -4.57 -7.03 -5.03
N LEU A 151 -5.34 -7.61 -4.10
CA LEU A 151 -5.13 -8.96 -3.57
C LEU A 151 -5.37 -10.07 -4.59
N MET A 152 -6.22 -9.84 -5.61
CA MET A 152 -6.44 -10.80 -6.70
C MET A 152 -5.17 -11.12 -7.51
N LEU A 153 -4.16 -10.25 -7.47
CA LEU A 153 -2.84 -10.51 -8.01
C LEU A 153 -2.09 -11.62 -7.24
N ARG A 154 -2.48 -11.95 -5.98
CA ARG A 154 -1.70 -12.69 -4.98
C ARG A 154 -0.34 -12.01 -4.75
N PRO A 155 -0.33 -10.75 -4.32
CA PRO A 155 0.92 -10.00 -4.23
C PRO A 155 1.82 -10.52 -3.12
N ARG A 156 3.12 -10.42 -3.33
CA ARG A 156 4.14 -10.59 -2.28
C ARG A 156 4.32 -9.29 -1.48
N LEU A 157 4.17 -8.14 -2.16
CA LEU A 157 4.24 -6.81 -1.58
C LEU A 157 3.03 -5.98 -2.01
N MET A 158 2.31 -5.41 -1.03
CA MET A 158 1.22 -4.46 -1.27
C MET A 158 1.63 -3.07 -0.81
N LEU A 159 1.52 -2.11 -1.71
CA LEU A 159 1.76 -0.69 -1.48
C LEU A 159 0.42 0.02 -1.35
N LEU A 160 0.15 0.67 -0.21
CA LEU A 160 -1.11 1.35 0.07
C LEU A 160 -0.85 2.85 0.27
N ASP A 161 -1.46 3.67 -0.58
CA ASP A 161 -1.31 5.12 -0.59
C ASP A 161 -2.52 5.78 0.09
N GLU A 162 -2.34 6.22 1.34
CA GLU A 162 -3.36 6.85 2.19
C GLU A 162 -4.73 6.12 2.16
N PRO A 163 -4.77 4.82 2.51
CA PRO A 163 -5.99 4.02 2.40
C PRO A 163 -7.12 4.52 3.30
N SER A 164 -6.84 5.34 4.31
CA SER A 164 -7.83 5.95 5.21
C SER A 164 -8.46 7.23 4.66
N PHE A 165 -7.89 7.81 3.60
CA PHE A 165 -8.27 9.15 3.15
C PHE A 165 -9.75 9.26 2.75
N GLY A 166 -10.46 10.21 3.36
CA GLY A 166 -11.87 10.50 3.05
C GLY A 166 -12.86 9.41 3.46
N LEU A 167 -12.48 8.54 4.40
CA LEU A 167 -13.34 7.49 4.95
C LEU A 167 -13.83 7.83 6.36
N ALA A 168 -15.02 7.32 6.71
CA ALA A 168 -15.53 7.40 8.09
C ALA A 168 -14.63 6.59 9.05
N PRO A 169 -14.42 7.05 10.30
CA PRO A 169 -13.51 6.41 11.25
C PRO A 169 -13.76 4.92 11.49
N LEU A 170 -15.02 4.50 11.51
CA LEU A 170 -15.38 3.08 11.69
C LEU A 170 -14.88 2.24 10.49
N ILE A 171 -15.09 2.72 9.27
CA ILE A 171 -14.65 2.05 8.03
C ILE A 171 -13.12 1.93 7.99
N VAL A 172 -12.42 2.98 8.43
CA VAL A 172 -10.94 2.95 8.51
C VAL A 172 -10.48 1.86 9.46
N ARG A 173 -11.05 1.79 10.67
CA ARG A 173 -10.71 0.75 11.65
C ARG A 173 -10.94 -0.66 11.11
N ASP A 174 -12.07 -0.88 10.43
CA ASP A 174 -12.40 -2.18 9.85
C ASP A 174 -11.43 -2.55 8.74
N LEU A 175 -11.09 -1.59 7.86
CA LEU A 175 -10.10 -1.79 6.80
C LEU A 175 -8.72 -2.18 7.37
N PHE A 176 -8.24 -1.47 8.40
CA PHE A 176 -6.94 -1.76 9.02
C PHE A 176 -6.93 -3.12 9.74
N LYS A 177 -8.04 -3.52 10.37
CA LYS A 177 -8.18 -4.89 10.92
C LYS A 177 -8.10 -5.96 9.84
N ILE A 178 -8.75 -5.73 8.69
CA ILE A 178 -8.70 -6.66 7.54
C ILE A 178 -7.29 -6.73 6.97
N LEU A 179 -6.59 -5.60 6.80
CA LEU A 179 -5.18 -5.57 6.36
C LEU A 179 -4.28 -6.38 7.32
N GLY A 180 -4.45 -6.22 8.62
CA GLY A 180 -3.72 -7.01 9.61
C GLY A 180 -4.04 -8.50 9.53
N LYS A 181 -5.30 -8.89 9.25
CA LYS A 181 -5.68 -10.29 9.02
C LYS A 181 -5.00 -10.84 7.76
N ILE A 182 -5.06 -10.13 6.64
CA ILE A 182 -4.43 -10.51 5.38
C ILE A 182 -2.91 -10.70 5.55
N ASN A 183 -2.25 -9.76 6.24
CA ASN A 183 -0.81 -9.91 6.52
C ASN A 183 -0.50 -11.18 7.30
N ARG A 184 -1.27 -11.49 8.36
CA ARG A 184 -1.04 -12.68 9.20
C ARG A 184 -1.36 -13.98 8.48
N ASP A 185 -2.48 -14.04 7.76
CA ASP A 185 -3.00 -15.27 7.16
C ASP A 185 -2.30 -15.57 5.82
N ASP A 186 -2.15 -14.56 4.96
CA ASP A 186 -1.60 -14.70 3.59
C ASP A 186 -0.11 -14.34 3.51
N LYS A 187 0.51 -13.86 4.60
CA LYS A 187 1.93 -13.44 4.67
C LYS A 187 2.30 -12.36 3.66
N VAL A 188 1.34 -11.55 3.22
CA VAL A 188 1.57 -10.42 2.32
C VAL A 188 2.38 -9.36 3.07
N THR A 189 3.52 -8.95 2.51
CA THR A 189 4.27 -7.80 3.01
C THR A 189 3.51 -6.53 2.66
N ILE A 190 3.35 -5.60 3.61
CA ILE A 190 2.57 -4.38 3.39
C ILE A 190 3.41 -3.16 3.69
N LEU A 191 3.43 -2.20 2.76
CA LEU A 191 3.87 -0.83 2.99
C LEU A 191 2.66 0.09 2.94
N VAL A 192 2.30 0.66 4.09
CA VAL A 192 1.25 1.68 4.19
C VAL A 192 1.90 3.06 4.30
N VAL A 193 1.55 3.97 3.42
CA VAL A 193 1.87 5.39 3.62
C VAL A 193 0.62 6.10 4.11
N GLU A 194 0.74 6.85 5.22
CA GLU A 194 -0.38 7.45 5.92
C GLU A 194 -0.03 8.81 6.52
N GLN A 195 -1.06 9.64 6.67
CA GLN A 195 -1.01 10.81 7.51
C GLN A 195 -1.62 10.53 8.89
N ASN A 196 -2.63 9.65 8.97
CA ASN A 196 -3.21 9.19 10.24
C ASN A 196 -2.26 8.19 10.91
N ALA A 197 -1.40 8.71 11.79
CA ALA A 197 -0.35 7.92 12.42
C ALA A 197 -0.88 6.85 13.37
N GLN A 198 -1.99 7.10 14.09
CA GLN A 198 -2.45 6.20 15.15
C GLN A 198 -2.72 4.78 14.62
N LEU A 199 -3.65 4.64 13.67
CA LEU A 199 -4.02 3.32 13.13
C LEU A 199 -2.89 2.67 12.34
N ALA A 200 -2.06 3.48 11.66
CA ALA A 200 -0.91 2.98 10.94
C ALA A 200 0.15 2.38 11.87
N LEU A 201 0.43 3.04 13.01
CA LEU A 201 1.35 2.54 14.03
C LEU A 201 0.80 1.32 14.79
N GLU A 202 -0.52 1.26 15.03
CA GLU A 202 -1.17 0.09 15.64
C GLU A 202 -1.07 -1.17 14.76
N LEU A 203 -1.05 -1.01 13.43
CA LEU A 203 -0.95 -2.10 12.47
C LEU A 203 0.50 -2.53 12.21
N ALA A 204 1.44 -1.59 12.23
CA ALA A 204 2.80 -1.80 11.70
C ALA A 204 3.75 -2.46 12.72
N ASP A 205 4.73 -3.22 12.20
CA ASP A 205 5.88 -3.71 12.94
C ASP A 205 6.99 -2.64 13.00
N THR A 206 7.20 -1.95 11.87
CA THR A 206 8.25 -0.94 11.69
C THR A 206 7.64 0.35 11.15
N ALA A 207 8.14 1.48 11.62
CA ALA A 207 7.71 2.79 11.13
C ALA A 207 8.91 3.64 10.71
N TYR A 208 8.69 4.41 9.65
CA TYR A 208 9.57 5.47 9.16
C TYR A 208 8.78 6.78 9.15
N VAL A 209 9.40 7.86 9.58
CA VAL A 209 8.82 9.21 9.50
C VAL A 209 9.54 9.97 8.40
N ILE A 210 8.78 10.51 7.44
CA ILE A 210 9.31 11.28 6.32
C ILE A 210 8.91 12.76 6.44
N GLU A 211 9.89 13.64 6.28
CA GLU A 211 9.71 15.08 6.19
C GLU A 211 10.50 15.63 5.00
N THR A 212 9.85 16.41 4.16
CA THR A 212 10.48 17.06 2.99
C THR A 212 11.39 16.11 2.19
N GLY A 213 10.87 14.91 1.88
CA GLY A 213 11.56 13.91 1.07
C GLY A 213 12.75 13.21 1.73
N ARG A 214 12.88 13.27 3.08
CA ARG A 214 13.93 12.59 3.86
C ARG A 214 13.32 11.78 4.98
N ILE A 215 13.92 10.65 5.31
CA ILE A 215 13.58 9.93 6.55
C ILE A 215 14.27 10.66 7.70
N VAL A 216 13.47 11.11 8.66
CA VAL A 216 13.94 11.82 9.86
C VAL A 216 13.93 10.93 11.10
N MET A 217 13.14 9.86 11.09
CA MET A 217 13.05 8.90 12.20
C MET A 217 12.69 7.51 11.67
N SER A 218 13.20 6.48 12.34
CA SER A 218 12.88 5.09 12.01
C SER A 218 13.01 4.20 13.24
N GLY A 219 12.22 3.13 13.30
CA GLY A 219 12.28 2.19 14.41
C GLY A 219 11.09 1.23 14.43
N LYS A 220 10.96 0.49 15.54
CA LYS A 220 9.76 -0.31 15.79
C LYS A 220 8.55 0.63 15.91
N ALA A 221 7.42 0.24 15.35
CA ALA A 221 6.22 1.07 15.38
C ALA A 221 5.79 1.45 16.82
N ALA A 222 5.93 0.52 17.77
CA ALA A 222 5.63 0.78 19.18
C ALA A 222 6.55 1.85 19.81
N ASP A 223 7.83 1.89 19.44
CA ASP A 223 8.78 2.88 19.94
C ASP A 223 8.47 4.27 19.35
N ILE A 224 8.19 4.32 18.04
CA ILE A 224 7.78 5.54 17.33
C ILE A 224 6.46 6.10 17.89
N ALA A 225 5.48 5.25 18.22
CA ALA A 225 4.21 5.67 18.83
C ALA A 225 4.39 6.32 20.21
N ASN A 226 5.46 5.99 20.94
CA ASN A 226 5.79 6.55 22.25
C ASN A 226 6.72 7.76 22.19
N ASN A 227 7.22 8.12 21.00
CA ASN A 227 8.09 9.27 20.83
C ASN A 227 7.31 10.58 20.99
N GLU A 228 7.82 11.53 21.80
CA GLU A 228 7.13 12.79 22.10
C GLU A 228 6.92 13.68 20.88
N ASP A 229 7.90 13.76 19.97
CA ASP A 229 7.79 14.59 18.77
C ASP A 229 6.74 14.03 17.81
N VAL A 230 6.69 12.71 17.66
CA VAL A 230 5.66 12.03 16.86
C VAL A 230 4.28 12.23 17.49
N ARG A 231 4.16 12.13 18.81
CA ARG A 231 2.90 12.36 19.52
C ARG A 231 2.39 13.78 19.32
N LYS A 232 3.23 14.78 19.45
CA LYS A 232 2.87 16.19 19.25
C LYS A 232 2.52 16.50 17.79
N SER A 233 3.30 15.97 16.83
CA SER A 233 3.16 16.33 15.42
C SER A 233 2.08 15.53 14.67
N TYR A 234 1.84 14.28 15.08
CA TYR A 234 1.01 13.34 14.31
C TYR A 234 -0.12 12.67 15.10
N LEU A 235 -0.08 12.66 16.45
CA LEU A 235 -1.11 12.01 17.28
C LEU A 235 -1.99 13.01 18.04
N GLY A 236 -1.68 14.31 18.01
CA GLY A 236 -2.53 15.38 18.55
C GLY A 236 -2.55 15.49 20.09
N TYR A 237 -1.47 15.11 20.78
CA TYR A 237 -1.31 15.21 22.23
C TYR A 237 -0.36 16.36 22.58
#